data_45c67890da5e434b3a5437822dcae16f
#
_entry.id   45c67890da5e434b3a5437822dcae16f
#
_cell.length_a   1.000
_cell.length_b   1.000
_cell.length_c   1.000
_cell.angle_alpha   90.00
_cell.angle_beta   90.00
_cell.angle_gamma   90.00
#
_symmetry.space_group_name_H-M   'P 1'
#
loop_
_entity.id
_entity.type
_entity.pdbx_description
1 polymer ?
#
loop_
_entity_poly.entity_id
_entity_poly.type
_entity_poly.pdbx_seq_one_letter_code
_entity_poly.pdbx_strand_id
1 'polypeptide(L)'
;MTYRIHYEVRGTLSFLSHLEIMRLWQRAMLRCHLPIAWSQGFNPRPKLSLGPARNVGVEGLSEYLDAEFSESVRAEEVMSKLNEVLPDGVKVLDLRELAPGSKMLEAVINEAMYKITFLQGLPEDAKEKIAAFLAAEQCLYLRQSPKGEKEIDLRSYVLGIEIVGDSMFLAVKTGSTGSLRVAEFLTVLGYWDIIKDIKIQRISLFVTEGAKRNTP
;
A
#
# COMPACT_ATOMS: atom_id res chain seq x y z
N MET A 1 1.62 -19.69 14.77
CA MET A 1 1.70 -19.83 13.29
C MET A 1 1.37 -18.49 12.67
N THR A 2 2.09 -18.06 11.63
CA THR A 2 1.86 -16.76 11.00
C THR A 2 1.23 -16.97 9.62
N TYR A 3 0.16 -16.23 9.36
CA TYR A 3 -0.53 -16.25 8.08
C TYR A 3 -0.45 -14.88 7.44
N ARG A 4 -0.22 -14.82 6.13
CA ARG A 4 -0.27 -13.62 5.32
C ARG A 4 -1.62 -13.51 4.66
N ILE A 5 -2.28 -12.40 4.91
CA ILE A 5 -3.59 -12.05 4.37
C ILE A 5 -3.36 -11.06 3.23
N HIS A 6 -3.81 -11.40 2.05
CA HIS A 6 -3.89 -10.53 0.89
C HIS A 6 -5.29 -9.91 0.84
N TYR A 7 -5.39 -8.58 0.77
CA TYR A 7 -6.67 -7.89 0.85
C TYR A 7 -6.71 -6.62 -0.01
N GLU A 8 -7.91 -6.11 -0.23
CA GLU A 8 -8.14 -4.84 -0.90
C GLU A 8 -8.86 -3.84 0.00
N VAL A 9 -8.64 -2.55 -0.28
CA VAL A 9 -9.33 -1.41 0.34
C VAL A 9 -9.79 -0.46 -0.75
N ARG A 10 -11.10 -0.23 -0.86
CA ARG A 10 -11.72 0.59 -1.91
C ARG A 10 -12.69 1.64 -1.37
N GLY A 11 -13.07 2.55 -2.23
CA GLY A 11 -14.09 3.56 -1.97
C GLY A 11 -13.74 4.45 -0.78
N THR A 12 -14.73 4.76 0.05
CA THR A 12 -14.58 5.67 1.20
C THR A 12 -13.57 5.17 2.24
N LEU A 13 -13.34 3.85 2.32
CA LEU A 13 -12.36 3.29 3.24
C LEU A 13 -10.90 3.54 2.80
N SER A 14 -10.69 4.02 1.57
CA SER A 14 -9.38 4.50 1.12
C SER A 14 -8.89 5.72 1.92
N PHE A 15 -9.78 6.45 2.59
CA PHE A 15 -9.45 7.59 3.43
C PHE A 15 -9.02 7.22 4.85
N LEU A 16 -9.10 5.95 5.23
CA LEU A 16 -8.56 5.48 6.50
C LEU A 16 -7.03 5.56 6.50
N SER A 17 -6.49 6.12 7.59
CA SER A 17 -5.05 6.12 7.87
C SER A 17 -4.55 4.71 8.16
N HIS A 18 -3.24 4.51 8.11
CA HIS A 18 -2.60 3.23 8.43
C HIS A 18 -2.99 2.69 9.83
N LEU A 19 -3.08 3.59 10.82
CA LEU A 19 -3.48 3.21 12.17
C LEU A 19 -4.97 2.80 12.26
N GLU A 20 -5.84 3.47 11.51
CA GLU A 20 -7.27 3.12 11.46
C GLU A 20 -7.49 1.78 10.75
N ILE A 21 -6.75 1.49 9.67
CA ILE A 21 -6.75 0.16 9.04
C ILE A 21 -6.27 -0.90 10.03
N MET A 22 -5.21 -0.66 10.81
CA MET A 22 -4.77 -1.58 11.86
C MET A 22 -5.89 -1.85 12.88
N ARG A 23 -6.57 -0.79 13.34
CA ARG A 23 -7.70 -0.92 14.28
C ARG A 23 -8.90 -1.65 13.67
N LEU A 24 -9.16 -1.44 12.38
CA LEU A 24 -10.21 -2.17 11.66
C LEU A 24 -9.92 -3.67 11.68
N TRP A 25 -8.70 -4.07 11.32
CA TRP A 25 -8.28 -5.47 11.35
C TRP A 25 -8.34 -6.08 12.75
N GLN A 26 -7.87 -5.37 13.78
CA GLN A 26 -7.95 -5.83 15.16
C GLN A 26 -9.41 -6.13 15.57
N ARG A 27 -10.35 -5.24 15.23
CA ARG A 27 -11.78 -5.42 15.51
C ARG A 27 -12.38 -6.57 14.71
N ALA A 28 -12.02 -6.74 13.44
CA ALA A 28 -12.50 -7.84 12.60
C ALA A 28 -12.07 -9.20 13.17
N MET A 29 -10.79 -9.36 13.54
CA MET A 29 -10.28 -10.58 14.15
C MET A 29 -11.03 -10.95 15.42
N LEU A 30 -11.31 -9.97 16.29
CA LEU A 30 -12.05 -10.19 17.53
C LEU A 30 -13.51 -10.57 17.29
N ARG A 31 -14.18 -9.93 16.33
CA ARG A 31 -15.58 -10.25 15.97
C ARG A 31 -15.73 -11.67 15.45
N CYS A 32 -14.74 -12.15 14.71
CA CYS A 32 -14.74 -13.52 14.18
C CYS A 32 -14.39 -14.58 15.21
N HIS A 33 -14.04 -14.20 16.45
CA HIS A 33 -13.54 -15.12 17.48
C HIS A 33 -12.37 -15.99 16.97
N LEU A 34 -11.52 -15.44 16.12
CA LEU A 34 -10.36 -16.15 15.59
C LEU A 34 -9.30 -16.33 16.69
N PRO A 35 -8.56 -17.45 16.69
CA PRO A 35 -7.54 -17.75 17.69
C PRO A 35 -6.26 -16.93 17.43
N ILE A 36 -6.40 -15.59 17.45
CA ILE A 36 -5.29 -14.67 17.22
C ILE A 36 -4.34 -14.66 18.42
N ALA A 37 -3.03 -14.69 18.17
CA ALA A 37 -2.04 -14.54 19.22
C ALA A 37 -1.97 -13.10 19.73
N TRP A 38 -1.68 -12.93 21.03
CA TRP A 38 -1.61 -11.65 21.70
C TRP A 38 -0.18 -11.30 22.08
N SER A 39 0.14 -9.99 22.05
CA SER A 39 1.40 -9.51 22.57
C SER A 39 1.46 -9.65 24.09
N GLN A 40 2.66 -9.80 24.64
CA GLN A 40 2.91 -9.80 26.08
C GLN A 40 2.99 -8.35 26.60
N GLY A 41 2.61 -8.13 27.86
CA GLY A 41 2.72 -6.84 28.55
C GLY A 41 1.41 -6.34 29.14
N PHE A 42 1.41 -5.13 29.67
CA PHE A 42 0.28 -4.52 30.39
C PHE A 42 -0.94 -4.21 29.51
N ASN A 43 -0.74 -4.00 28.22
CA ASN A 43 -1.80 -3.72 27.25
C ASN A 43 -1.70 -4.72 26.08
N PRO A 44 -2.14 -5.96 26.24
CA PRO A 44 -2.09 -6.98 25.20
C PRO A 44 -2.85 -6.52 23.94
N ARG A 45 -2.26 -6.75 22.78
CA ARG A 45 -2.87 -6.47 21.47
C ARG A 45 -2.73 -7.68 20.55
N PRO A 46 -3.68 -7.88 19.62
CA PRO A 46 -3.52 -8.88 18.57
C PRO A 46 -2.21 -8.68 17.82
N LYS A 47 -1.46 -9.74 17.60
CA LYS A 47 -0.20 -9.72 16.86
C LYS A 47 -0.46 -9.65 15.37
N LEU A 48 -0.56 -8.44 14.88
CA LEU A 48 -0.78 -8.09 13.48
C LEU A 48 0.34 -7.17 12.99
N SER A 49 0.77 -7.35 11.74
CA SER A 49 1.74 -6.48 11.08
C SER A 49 1.25 -6.15 9.67
N LEU A 50 1.00 -4.86 9.40
CA LEU A 50 0.62 -4.39 8.08
C LEU A 50 1.85 -4.26 7.17
N GLY A 51 1.65 -4.37 5.88
CA GLY A 51 2.63 -3.94 4.88
C GLY A 51 2.87 -2.42 4.89
N PRO A 52 3.68 -1.90 3.95
CA PRO A 52 3.99 -0.47 3.89
C PRO A 52 2.75 0.41 3.86
N ALA A 53 2.78 1.50 4.64
CA ALA A 53 1.65 2.42 4.75
C ALA A 53 1.17 2.90 3.37
N ARG A 54 -0.15 2.85 3.15
CA ARG A 54 -0.81 3.43 1.99
C ARG A 54 -1.16 4.89 2.30
N ASN A 55 -1.01 5.76 1.33
CA ASN A 55 -1.42 7.15 1.49
C ASN A 55 -2.96 7.26 1.59
N VAL A 56 -3.44 8.18 2.42
CA VAL A 56 -4.86 8.49 2.55
C VAL A 56 -5.42 8.96 1.20
N GLY A 57 -6.61 8.48 0.84
CA GLY A 57 -7.27 8.75 -0.44
C GLY A 57 -6.82 7.84 -1.61
N VAL A 58 -5.83 6.98 -1.40
CA VAL A 58 -5.39 5.99 -2.39
C VAL A 58 -6.12 4.67 -2.14
N GLU A 59 -6.77 4.09 -3.14
CA GLU A 59 -7.28 2.71 -3.03
C GLU A 59 -6.13 1.70 -3.04
N GLY A 60 -6.23 0.64 -2.23
CA GLY A 60 -5.29 -0.47 -2.22
C GLY A 60 -5.93 -1.72 -2.80
N LEU A 61 -5.50 -2.16 -3.98
CA LEU A 61 -6.08 -3.34 -4.63
C LEU A 61 -5.33 -4.62 -4.30
N SER A 62 -4.14 -4.50 -3.71
CA SER A 62 -3.27 -5.63 -3.34
C SER A 62 -2.43 -5.23 -2.13
N GLU A 63 -3.05 -5.28 -0.96
CA GLU A 63 -2.46 -4.96 0.33
C GLU A 63 -2.19 -6.24 1.11
N TYR A 64 -1.27 -6.19 2.07
CA TYR A 64 -0.88 -7.36 2.85
C TYR A 64 -0.87 -7.07 4.34
N LEU A 65 -1.28 -8.08 5.11
CA LEU A 65 -1.27 -8.12 6.57
C LEU A 65 -0.75 -9.48 7.03
N ASP A 66 0.23 -9.52 7.92
CA ASP A 66 0.62 -10.73 8.62
C ASP A 66 -0.12 -10.80 9.96
N ALA A 67 -0.74 -11.97 10.24
CA ALA A 67 -1.45 -12.25 11.48
C ALA A 67 -0.88 -13.51 12.13
N GLU A 68 -0.51 -13.44 13.42
CA GLU A 68 -0.06 -14.59 14.19
C GLU A 68 -1.24 -15.25 14.90
N PHE A 69 -1.45 -16.53 14.66
CA PHE A 69 -2.48 -17.35 15.30
C PHE A 69 -1.86 -18.24 16.38
N SER A 70 -2.59 -18.48 17.47
CA SER A 70 -2.16 -19.37 18.57
C SER A 70 -2.22 -20.84 18.19
N GLU A 71 -3.01 -21.18 17.17
CA GLU A 71 -3.17 -22.53 16.62
C GLU A 71 -3.31 -22.50 15.10
N SER A 72 -3.26 -23.66 14.45
CA SER A 72 -3.49 -23.79 13.02
C SER A 72 -4.94 -23.50 12.67
N VAL A 73 -5.15 -22.78 11.57
CA VAL A 73 -6.49 -22.42 11.09
C VAL A 73 -6.66 -22.83 9.63
N ARG A 74 -7.91 -23.06 9.23
CA ARG A 74 -8.24 -23.31 7.82
C ARG A 74 -8.41 -21.98 7.09
N ALA A 75 -7.64 -21.79 6.02
CA ALA A 75 -7.61 -20.53 5.28
C ALA A 75 -9.01 -20.11 4.79
N GLU A 76 -9.75 -21.04 4.18
CA GLU A 76 -11.07 -20.78 3.63
C GLU A 76 -12.08 -20.35 4.71
N GLU A 77 -12.02 -20.97 5.90
CA GLU A 77 -12.89 -20.63 7.03
C GLU A 77 -12.59 -19.23 7.57
N VAL A 78 -11.31 -18.91 7.73
CA VAL A 78 -10.87 -17.58 8.19
C VAL A 78 -11.27 -16.50 7.18
N MET A 79 -11.07 -16.75 5.89
CA MET A 79 -11.46 -15.83 4.82
C MET A 79 -12.96 -15.57 4.81
N SER A 80 -13.77 -16.62 4.92
CA SER A 80 -15.25 -16.49 4.96
C SER A 80 -15.68 -15.64 6.15
N LYS A 81 -15.24 -15.99 7.37
CA LYS A 81 -15.56 -15.25 8.60
C LYS A 81 -15.14 -13.79 8.54
N LEU A 82 -13.94 -13.50 8.03
CA LEU A 82 -13.45 -12.13 7.90
C LEU A 82 -14.30 -11.34 6.90
N ASN A 83 -14.60 -11.92 5.73
CA ASN A 83 -15.39 -11.23 4.71
C ASN A 83 -16.85 -11.01 5.12
N GLU A 84 -17.39 -11.77 6.09
CA GLU A 84 -18.72 -11.53 6.66
C GLU A 84 -18.77 -10.32 7.60
N VAL A 85 -17.67 -9.99 8.29
CA VAL A 85 -17.63 -8.91 9.30
C VAL A 85 -16.92 -7.65 8.84
N LEU A 86 -16.12 -7.74 7.79
CA LEU A 86 -15.45 -6.58 7.22
C LEU A 86 -16.48 -5.65 6.56
N PRO A 87 -16.30 -4.33 6.66
CA PRO A 87 -17.20 -3.39 6.01
C PRO A 87 -17.03 -3.41 4.50
N ASP A 88 -18.09 -3.02 3.78
CA ASP A 88 -18.03 -2.83 2.33
C ASP A 88 -16.86 -1.95 1.94
N GLY A 89 -16.08 -2.41 0.96
CA GLY A 89 -14.85 -1.75 0.51
C GLY A 89 -13.57 -2.32 1.13
N VAL A 90 -13.63 -3.27 2.07
CA VAL A 90 -12.48 -4.10 2.47
C VAL A 90 -12.80 -5.56 2.25
N LYS A 91 -11.94 -6.28 1.54
CA LYS A 91 -12.15 -7.69 1.22
C LYS A 91 -10.85 -8.48 1.32
N VAL A 92 -10.89 -9.65 1.97
CA VAL A 92 -9.81 -10.64 1.91
C VAL A 92 -9.87 -11.34 0.56
N LEU A 93 -8.75 -11.36 -0.14
CA LEU A 93 -8.58 -11.97 -1.46
C LEU A 93 -7.92 -13.34 -1.37
N ASP A 94 -6.95 -13.48 -0.46
CA ASP A 94 -6.20 -14.71 -0.23
C ASP A 94 -5.66 -14.77 1.20
N LEU A 95 -5.40 -15.96 1.70
CA LEU A 95 -4.76 -16.20 2.99
C LEU A 95 -3.87 -17.44 2.90
N ARG A 96 -2.60 -17.29 3.26
CA ARG A 96 -1.64 -18.38 3.24
C ARG A 96 -0.79 -18.43 4.50
N GLU A 97 -0.46 -19.64 4.94
CA GLU A 97 0.50 -19.85 6.01
C GLU A 97 1.91 -19.50 5.55
N LEU A 98 2.67 -18.82 6.41
CA LEU A 98 4.07 -18.51 6.17
C LEU A 98 4.97 -19.59 6.76
N ALA A 99 6.06 -19.92 6.04
CA ALA A 99 7.09 -20.79 6.56
C ALA A 99 7.70 -20.19 7.84
N PRO A 100 8.09 -21.02 8.84
CA PRO A 100 8.79 -20.55 10.02
C PRO A 100 10.02 -19.71 9.66
N GLY A 101 10.18 -18.57 10.32
CA GLY A 101 11.30 -17.66 10.05
C GLY A 101 11.11 -16.73 8.85
N SER A 102 9.93 -16.71 8.22
CA SER A 102 9.62 -15.74 7.15
C SER A 102 9.83 -14.31 7.64
N LYS A 103 10.40 -13.48 6.77
CA LYS A 103 10.66 -12.07 7.08
C LYS A 103 9.35 -11.27 7.15
N MET A 104 9.33 -10.26 8.01
CA MET A 104 8.19 -9.33 8.14
C MET A 104 7.94 -8.54 6.84
N LEU A 105 6.69 -8.18 6.58
CA LEU A 105 6.25 -7.45 5.38
C LEU A 105 7.06 -6.16 5.13
N GLU A 106 7.27 -5.34 6.17
CA GLU A 106 8.04 -4.09 6.04
C GLU A 106 9.50 -4.31 5.64
N ALA A 107 10.08 -5.47 5.98
CA ALA A 107 11.47 -5.78 5.66
C ALA A 107 11.65 -6.33 4.24
N VAL A 108 10.59 -6.85 3.63
CA VAL A 108 10.68 -7.51 2.31
C VAL A 108 10.06 -6.70 1.19
N ILE A 109 8.94 -6.01 1.44
CA ILE A 109 8.28 -5.20 0.40
C ILE A 109 9.13 -3.95 0.14
N ASN A 110 9.60 -3.83 -1.09
CA ASN A 110 10.48 -2.74 -1.50
C ASN A 110 10.05 -2.02 -2.78
N GLU A 111 8.95 -2.46 -3.40
CA GLU A 111 8.40 -1.85 -4.60
C GLU A 111 6.87 -1.81 -4.56
N ALA A 112 6.30 -0.74 -5.11
CA ALA A 112 4.87 -0.57 -5.29
C ALA A 112 4.54 -0.10 -6.71
N MET A 113 3.43 -0.60 -7.25
CA MET A 113 2.87 -0.15 -8.53
C MET A 113 1.59 0.63 -8.28
N TYR A 114 1.52 1.83 -8.83
CA TYR A 114 0.32 2.64 -8.80
C TYR A 114 -0.29 2.76 -10.19
N LYS A 115 -1.63 2.76 -10.24
CA LYS A 115 -2.42 3.21 -11.38
C LYS A 115 -3.02 4.57 -11.04
N ILE A 116 -2.75 5.57 -11.85
CA ILE A 116 -3.23 6.94 -11.73
C ILE A 116 -4.10 7.20 -12.95
N THR A 117 -5.41 7.29 -12.77
CA THR A 117 -6.37 7.47 -13.86
C THR A 117 -6.90 8.90 -13.84
N PHE A 118 -6.77 9.60 -14.95
CA PHE A 118 -7.30 10.95 -15.16
C PHE A 118 -8.74 10.83 -15.64
N LEU A 119 -9.69 11.24 -14.80
CA LEU A 119 -11.13 11.05 -15.05
C LEU A 119 -11.68 11.94 -16.18
N GLN A 120 -10.96 13.00 -16.52
CA GLN A 120 -11.29 13.93 -17.61
C GLN A 120 -10.38 13.73 -18.84
N GLY A 121 -9.70 12.57 -18.91
CA GLY A 121 -8.69 12.29 -19.94
C GLY A 121 -7.28 12.70 -19.53
N LEU A 122 -6.30 12.05 -20.13
CA LEU A 122 -4.89 12.33 -19.89
C LEU A 122 -4.54 13.75 -20.39
N PRO A 123 -3.91 14.63 -19.57
CA PRO A 123 -3.47 15.93 -20.02
C PRO A 123 -2.54 15.86 -21.25
N GLU A 124 -2.70 16.76 -22.21
CA GLU A 124 -1.94 16.77 -23.48
C GLU A 124 -0.43 16.85 -23.24
N ASP A 125 -0.01 17.59 -22.20
CA ASP A 125 1.40 17.78 -21.80
C ASP A 125 1.99 16.63 -20.97
N ALA A 126 1.19 15.60 -20.64
CA ALA A 126 1.61 14.55 -19.72
C ALA A 126 2.84 13.78 -20.22
N LYS A 127 2.90 13.46 -21.51
CA LYS A 127 4.05 12.74 -22.08
C LYS A 127 5.33 13.57 -22.01
N GLU A 128 5.25 14.86 -22.30
CA GLU A 128 6.40 15.77 -22.24
C GLU A 128 6.91 15.95 -20.82
N LYS A 129 6.00 16.20 -19.86
CA LYS A 129 6.33 16.36 -18.43
C LYS A 129 6.96 15.10 -17.83
N ILE A 130 6.43 13.93 -18.18
CA ILE A 130 6.99 12.65 -17.75
C ILE A 130 8.38 12.43 -18.35
N ALA A 131 8.56 12.71 -19.65
CA ALA A 131 9.85 12.58 -20.29
C ALA A 131 10.89 13.52 -19.64
N ALA A 132 10.51 14.78 -19.37
CA ALA A 132 11.35 15.73 -18.66
C ALA A 132 11.70 15.26 -17.24
N PHE A 133 10.73 14.76 -16.48
CA PHE A 133 10.95 14.20 -15.16
C PHE A 133 11.92 13.00 -15.18
N LEU A 134 11.75 12.09 -16.15
CA LEU A 134 12.61 10.90 -16.27
C LEU A 134 14.03 11.24 -16.75
N ALA A 135 14.20 12.29 -17.54
CA ALA A 135 15.50 12.76 -18.01
C ALA A 135 16.29 13.55 -16.94
N ALA A 136 15.61 14.05 -15.91
CA ALA A 136 16.24 14.78 -14.82
C ALA A 136 17.10 13.85 -13.97
N GLU A 137 18.31 14.28 -13.58
CA GLU A 137 19.18 13.54 -12.66
C GLU A 137 18.56 13.46 -11.27
N GLN A 138 17.90 14.53 -10.83
CA GLN A 138 17.21 14.61 -9.55
C GLN A 138 15.98 15.53 -9.65
N CYS A 139 15.02 15.31 -8.74
CA CYS A 139 13.82 16.13 -8.61
C CYS A 139 13.57 16.41 -7.14
N LEU A 140 14.11 17.53 -6.66
CA LEU A 140 14.03 17.93 -5.26
C LEU A 140 12.65 18.44 -4.91
N TYR A 141 12.09 17.96 -3.82
CA TYR A 141 10.79 18.35 -3.27
C TYR A 141 10.89 18.59 -1.78
N LEU A 142 10.35 19.70 -1.29
CA LEU A 142 10.34 20.05 0.12
C LEU A 142 9.10 19.46 0.79
N ARG A 143 9.25 18.28 1.40
CA ARG A 143 8.17 17.58 2.10
C ARG A 143 7.90 18.21 3.45
N GLN A 144 6.68 18.65 3.66
CA GLN A 144 6.20 19.13 4.96
C GLN A 144 5.81 17.96 5.87
N SER A 145 6.19 18.04 7.14
CA SER A 145 5.79 17.10 8.17
C SER A 145 5.65 17.79 9.54
N PRO A 146 4.94 17.18 10.51
CA PRO A 146 4.88 17.73 11.89
C PRO A 146 6.25 17.87 12.58
N LYS A 147 7.27 17.18 12.06
CA LYS A 147 8.66 17.24 12.55
C LYS A 147 9.53 18.30 11.84
N GLY A 148 8.92 19.07 10.94
CA GLY A 148 9.59 20.07 10.12
C GLY A 148 9.65 19.67 8.64
N GLU A 149 10.37 20.47 7.88
CA GLU A 149 10.59 20.30 6.45
C GLU A 149 11.74 19.32 6.20
N LYS A 150 11.60 18.53 5.14
CA LYS A 150 12.66 17.63 4.69
C LYS A 150 12.73 17.66 3.16
N GLU A 151 13.89 17.99 2.64
CA GLU A 151 14.15 17.84 1.21
C GLU A 151 14.31 16.38 0.85
N ILE A 152 13.64 15.97 -0.21
CA ILE A 152 13.68 14.61 -0.77
C ILE A 152 13.83 14.69 -2.28
N ASP A 153 14.58 13.75 -2.84
CA ASP A 153 14.68 13.58 -4.28
C ASP A 153 13.64 12.57 -4.76
N LEU A 154 12.54 13.07 -5.36
CA LEU A 154 11.46 12.23 -5.87
C LEU A 154 11.91 11.33 -7.03
N ARG A 155 12.88 11.79 -7.85
CA ARG A 155 13.39 11.01 -8.99
C ARG A 155 14.01 9.69 -8.55
N SER A 156 14.71 9.69 -7.43
CA SER A 156 15.37 8.50 -6.86
C SER A 156 14.42 7.37 -6.46
N TYR A 157 13.14 7.69 -6.22
CA TYR A 157 12.11 6.71 -5.89
C TYR A 157 11.41 6.11 -7.10
N VAL A 158 11.43 6.78 -8.27
CA VAL A 158 10.71 6.32 -9.46
C VAL A 158 11.53 5.28 -10.21
N LEU A 159 10.97 4.09 -10.38
CA LEU A 159 11.56 2.97 -11.11
C LEU A 159 11.13 2.96 -12.58
N GLY A 160 9.90 3.40 -12.86
CA GLY A 160 9.39 3.47 -14.22
C GLY A 160 8.02 4.12 -14.27
N ILE A 161 7.69 4.65 -15.45
CA ILE A 161 6.38 5.24 -15.75
C ILE A 161 5.95 4.76 -17.12
N GLU A 162 4.71 4.30 -17.23
CA GLU A 162 4.08 3.90 -18.49
C GLU A 162 2.71 4.57 -18.60
N ILE A 163 2.34 5.01 -19.81
CA ILE A 163 1.01 5.57 -20.11
C ILE A 163 0.25 4.57 -20.95
N VAL A 164 -0.97 4.24 -20.50
CA VAL A 164 -1.92 3.39 -21.23
C VAL A 164 -3.29 4.04 -21.18
N GLY A 165 -3.77 4.55 -22.31
CA GLY A 165 -5.00 5.33 -22.39
C GLY A 165 -4.94 6.55 -21.46
N ASP A 166 -5.98 6.76 -20.66
CA ASP A 166 -6.08 7.85 -19.70
C ASP A 166 -5.44 7.52 -18.34
N SER A 167 -4.60 6.49 -18.28
CA SER A 167 -3.95 6.06 -17.05
C SER A 167 -2.44 6.09 -17.17
N MET A 168 -1.81 6.50 -16.05
CA MET A 168 -0.37 6.42 -15.84
C MET A 168 -0.09 5.29 -14.84
N PHE A 169 0.79 4.36 -15.20
CA PHE A 169 1.30 3.33 -14.33
C PHE A 169 2.66 3.76 -13.80
N LEU A 170 2.77 3.87 -12.48
CA LEU A 170 3.94 4.40 -11.79
C LEU A 170 4.52 3.33 -10.87
N ALA A 171 5.71 2.82 -11.21
CA ALA A 171 6.49 1.91 -10.36
C ALA A 171 7.43 2.71 -9.46
N VAL A 172 7.39 2.45 -8.15
CA VAL A 172 8.18 3.20 -7.17
C VAL A 172 8.81 2.29 -6.11
N LYS A 173 9.95 2.73 -5.57
CA LYS A 173 10.51 2.16 -4.35
C LYS A 173 9.62 2.47 -3.15
N THR A 174 9.50 1.52 -2.21
CA THR A 174 8.74 1.67 -0.96
C THR A 174 9.41 0.88 0.17
N GLY A 175 8.84 0.91 1.37
CA GLY A 175 9.34 0.16 2.53
C GLY A 175 10.29 0.96 3.40
N SER A 176 11.26 0.26 4.03
CA SER A 176 12.16 0.84 5.05
C SER A 176 13.06 1.97 4.55
N THR A 177 13.35 2.02 3.26
CA THR A 177 14.18 3.07 2.64
C THR A 177 13.41 4.37 2.37
N GLY A 178 12.14 4.40 2.70
CA GLY A 178 11.24 5.52 2.43
C GLY A 178 10.26 5.22 1.31
N SER A 179 9.38 6.16 1.04
CA SER A 179 8.36 6.02 0.00
C SER A 179 8.06 7.35 -0.69
N LEU A 180 7.76 7.28 -1.97
CA LEU A 180 7.17 8.39 -2.71
C LEU A 180 5.69 8.52 -2.35
N ARG A 181 5.21 9.73 -2.14
CA ARG A 181 3.77 10.03 -2.10
C ARG A 181 3.32 10.44 -3.49
N VAL A 182 2.33 9.72 -4.03
CA VAL A 182 1.84 9.99 -5.40
C VAL A 182 1.37 11.44 -5.56
N ALA A 183 0.77 12.02 -4.51
CA ALA A 183 0.36 13.44 -4.52
C ALA A 183 1.54 14.40 -4.72
N GLU A 184 2.71 14.14 -4.09
CA GLU A 184 3.92 14.94 -4.28
C GLU A 184 4.45 14.83 -5.72
N PHE A 185 4.42 13.63 -6.28
CA PHE A 185 4.79 13.40 -7.68
C PHE A 185 3.85 14.14 -8.64
N LEU A 186 2.53 14.07 -8.43
CA LEU A 186 1.55 14.80 -9.23
C LEU A 186 1.71 16.34 -9.08
N THR A 187 2.09 16.81 -7.90
CA THR A 187 2.38 18.24 -7.65
C THR A 187 3.55 18.71 -8.51
N VAL A 188 4.64 17.94 -8.56
CA VAL A 188 5.82 18.26 -9.36
C VAL A 188 5.51 18.25 -10.86
N LEU A 189 4.63 17.36 -11.30
CA LEU A 189 4.14 17.37 -12.69
C LEU A 189 3.14 18.52 -12.99
N GLY A 190 2.75 19.31 -11.96
CA GLY A 190 1.80 20.42 -12.11
C GLY A 190 0.34 19.98 -12.20
N TYR A 191 -0.01 18.83 -11.61
CA TYR A 191 -1.39 18.27 -11.61
C TYR A 191 -2.08 18.35 -10.26
N TRP A 192 -1.56 19.15 -9.33
CA TRP A 192 -2.17 19.32 -8.01
C TRP A 192 -3.60 19.90 -8.09
N ASP A 193 -3.83 20.88 -8.93
CA ASP A 193 -5.11 21.58 -9.04
C ASP A 193 -6.24 20.69 -9.58
N ILE A 194 -5.90 19.64 -10.31
CA ILE A 194 -6.84 18.65 -10.86
C ILE A 194 -6.86 17.34 -10.06
N ILE A 195 -6.23 17.27 -8.89
CA ILE A 195 -6.08 16.01 -8.13
C ILE A 195 -7.41 15.37 -7.73
N LYS A 196 -8.49 16.18 -7.58
CA LYS A 196 -9.86 15.70 -7.34
C LYS A 196 -10.44 14.90 -8.51
N ASP A 197 -9.96 15.14 -9.72
CA ASP A 197 -10.34 14.45 -10.95
C ASP A 197 -9.37 13.32 -11.30
N ILE A 198 -8.54 12.90 -10.35
CA ILE A 198 -7.58 11.81 -10.50
C ILE A 198 -7.90 10.70 -9.51
N LYS A 199 -8.13 9.50 -10.05
CA LYS A 199 -8.24 8.29 -9.24
C LYS A 199 -6.87 7.64 -9.07
N ILE A 200 -6.45 7.44 -7.81
CA ILE A 200 -5.16 6.83 -7.47
C ILE A 200 -5.39 5.47 -6.81
N GLN A 201 -4.76 4.43 -7.35
CA GLN A 201 -4.85 3.07 -6.86
C GLN A 201 -3.46 2.47 -6.70
N ARG A 202 -3.13 1.91 -5.55
CA ARG A 202 -1.97 1.02 -5.38
C ARG A 202 -2.40 -0.37 -5.81
N ILE A 203 -1.97 -0.78 -7.01
CA ILE A 203 -2.47 -2.00 -7.64
C ILE A 203 -1.65 -3.24 -7.27
N SER A 204 -0.39 -3.06 -6.87
CA SER A 204 0.46 -4.17 -6.44
C SER A 204 1.58 -3.71 -5.53
N LEU A 205 2.02 -4.62 -4.68
CA LEU A 205 3.24 -4.54 -3.88
C LEU A 205 4.14 -5.70 -4.27
N PHE A 206 5.47 -5.49 -4.26
CA PHE A 206 6.43 -6.49 -4.68
C PHE A 206 7.61 -6.61 -3.72
N VAL A 207 8.16 -7.82 -3.71
CA VAL A 207 9.48 -8.15 -3.18
C VAL A 207 10.40 -8.31 -4.38
N THR A 208 11.26 -7.33 -4.60
CA THR A 208 12.21 -7.33 -5.73
C THR A 208 13.60 -7.64 -5.23
N GLU A 209 14.19 -8.74 -5.74
CA GLU A 209 15.55 -9.19 -5.45
C GLU A 209 16.30 -9.34 -6.78
N GLY A 210 17.21 -8.42 -7.07
CA GLY A 210 17.88 -8.33 -8.36
C GLY A 210 16.87 -8.11 -9.50
N ALA A 211 16.84 -9.01 -10.48
CA ALA A 211 15.91 -8.96 -11.62
C ALA A 211 14.56 -9.67 -11.36
N LYS A 212 14.40 -10.35 -10.20
CA LYS A 212 13.18 -11.08 -9.87
C LYS A 212 12.23 -10.19 -9.08
N ARG A 213 10.99 -10.11 -9.54
CA ARG A 213 9.88 -9.42 -8.89
C ARG A 213 8.83 -10.45 -8.50
N ASN A 214 8.58 -10.60 -7.20
CA ASN A 214 7.65 -11.55 -6.64
C ASN A 214 6.56 -10.81 -5.85
N THR A 215 5.37 -11.39 -5.76
CA THR A 215 4.35 -10.94 -4.79
C THR A 215 4.78 -11.31 -3.37
N PRO A 216 4.46 -10.48 -2.36
CA PRO A 216 4.81 -10.75 -0.96
C PRO A 216 4.25 -12.03 -0.40
#